data_44038e089defed43996b87b874323c43
#
_entry.id   44038e089defed43996b87b874323c43
#
_cell.length_a   1.000
_cell.length_b   1.000
_cell.length_c   1.000
_cell.angle_alpha   90.00
_cell.angle_beta   90.00
_cell.angle_gamma   90.00
#
_symmetry.space_group_name_H-M   'P 1'
#
loop_
_entity.id
_entity.type
_entity.pdbx_description
1 polymer ?
#
loop_
_entity_poly.entity_id
_entity_poly.type
_entity_poly.pdbx_seq_one_letter_code
_entity_poly.pdbx_strand_id
1 'polypeptide(L)'
;MVLLSDGEAHSLVIMEAFAAGLGVVISEFAKANLDLDKEFITVIPEKKIKDIEYVEGQIIRNREYSIKHRDEIREYAQQFDWKNVLAKHYIPAIEELIVRLPEKPKPEPIVPSYSMDKNKAVYKLKGFGPLYYINLDGQPERDAEMQSMCKYWELEPTRISAFDGREDKLEHILEGTYPEGITSGEVGCVTSHLKAIKHWYETTDTPYGIFAEDDVSFDTARFWKFDWNEFMSKVPYDWDCIQLAIINPGVVYAHMHARWVNDFSTACFMVTRHHAKKLIEHHCVGDKFRLDQGVKPRPVADDLIYNCGRTYAIPLFHYKIELGSSIHPDHLEVFHKGSHEGILNHWREKLAQMEDQTVLFNYDPYMGRIPPECEGK
;
A
#
# COMPACT_ATOMS: atom_id res chain seq x y z
N MET A 1 -38.31 -10.86 -22.74
CA MET A 1 -37.91 -9.48 -22.41
C MET A 1 -37.85 -8.62 -23.67
N VAL A 2 -38.04 -7.30 -23.59
CA VAL A 2 -37.94 -6.37 -24.74
C VAL A 2 -36.91 -5.31 -24.44
N LEU A 3 -35.92 -5.11 -25.34
CA LEU A 3 -34.87 -4.09 -25.24
C LEU A 3 -34.65 -3.44 -26.64
N LEU A 4 -35.21 -2.27 -26.85
CA LEU A 4 -35.08 -1.52 -28.10
C LEU A 4 -34.13 -0.33 -27.87
N SER A 5 -32.90 -0.62 -27.56
CA SER A 5 -31.82 0.34 -27.29
C SER A 5 -31.19 0.86 -28.59
N ASP A 6 -30.68 2.09 -28.59
CA ASP A 6 -29.98 2.72 -29.71
C ASP A 6 -28.48 2.36 -29.77
N GLY A 7 -27.97 1.64 -28.78
CA GLY A 7 -26.60 1.17 -28.75
C GLY A 7 -26.26 0.34 -27.49
N GLU A 8 -25.81 -0.88 -27.74
CA GLU A 8 -25.35 -1.82 -26.70
C GLU A 8 -24.16 -2.58 -27.22
N ALA A 9 -23.06 -2.59 -26.48
CA ALA A 9 -21.91 -3.41 -26.82
C ALA A 9 -22.12 -4.88 -26.40
N HIS A 10 -22.64 -5.08 -25.18
CA HIS A 10 -23.02 -6.38 -24.63
C HIS A 10 -23.94 -6.15 -23.42
N SER A 11 -25.22 -6.34 -23.60
CA SER A 11 -26.23 -5.98 -22.59
C SER A 11 -26.33 -7.05 -21.49
N LEU A 12 -26.00 -6.70 -20.26
CA LEU A 12 -26.16 -7.58 -19.10
C LEU A 12 -27.62 -7.96 -18.87
N VAL A 13 -28.55 -7.06 -19.16
CA VAL A 13 -30.00 -7.32 -19.02
C VAL A 13 -30.48 -8.45 -19.95
N ILE A 14 -29.87 -8.59 -21.13
CA ILE A 14 -30.14 -9.68 -22.06
C ILE A 14 -29.63 -11.01 -21.44
N MET A 15 -28.45 -11.01 -20.84
CA MET A 15 -27.87 -12.19 -20.19
C MET A 15 -28.72 -12.63 -18.98
N GLU A 16 -29.17 -11.68 -18.19
CA GLU A 16 -30.08 -11.92 -17.06
C GLU A 16 -31.41 -12.50 -17.52
N ALA A 17 -31.94 -12.02 -18.64
CA ALA A 17 -33.16 -12.58 -19.23
C ALA A 17 -32.96 -14.04 -19.65
N PHE A 18 -31.86 -14.37 -20.31
CA PHE A 18 -31.57 -15.76 -20.68
C PHE A 18 -31.39 -16.63 -19.44
N ALA A 19 -30.68 -16.15 -18.41
CA ALA A 19 -30.53 -16.88 -17.15
C ALA A 19 -31.87 -17.16 -16.44
N ALA A 20 -32.83 -16.23 -16.58
CA ALA A 20 -34.21 -16.44 -16.12
C ALA A 20 -35.05 -17.35 -17.04
N GLY A 21 -34.53 -17.80 -18.16
CA GLY A 21 -35.25 -18.61 -19.17
C GLY A 21 -36.24 -17.80 -19.98
N LEU A 22 -35.92 -16.51 -20.24
CA LEU A 22 -36.72 -15.62 -21.04
C LEU A 22 -36.07 -15.36 -22.39
N GLY A 23 -36.82 -15.49 -23.47
CA GLY A 23 -36.40 -15.00 -24.78
C GLY A 23 -36.40 -13.49 -24.83
N VAL A 24 -35.73 -12.95 -25.85
CA VAL A 24 -35.55 -11.52 -26.02
C VAL A 24 -36.03 -11.01 -27.37
N VAL A 25 -36.60 -9.81 -27.35
CA VAL A 25 -36.94 -9.02 -28.55
C VAL A 25 -36.11 -7.75 -28.46
N ILE A 26 -35.17 -7.57 -29.37
CA ILE A 26 -34.12 -6.57 -29.28
C ILE A 26 -34.02 -5.72 -30.57
N SER A 27 -33.44 -4.53 -30.47
CA SER A 27 -33.07 -3.75 -31.64
C SER A 27 -31.83 -4.29 -32.35
N GLU A 28 -31.58 -3.85 -33.59
CA GLU A 28 -30.34 -4.21 -34.30
C GLU A 28 -29.06 -3.77 -33.57
N PHE A 29 -29.14 -2.74 -32.74
CA PHE A 29 -28.02 -2.22 -31.97
C PHE A 29 -27.68 -3.05 -30.73
N ALA A 30 -28.59 -3.95 -30.28
CA ALA A 30 -28.39 -4.79 -29.12
C ALA A 30 -28.02 -6.26 -29.45
N LYS A 31 -27.80 -6.58 -30.73
CA LYS A 31 -27.56 -7.95 -31.21
C LYS A 31 -26.11 -8.43 -31.11
N ALA A 32 -25.17 -7.57 -30.73
CA ALA A 32 -23.74 -7.93 -30.69
C ALA A 32 -23.46 -9.13 -29.79
N ASN A 33 -22.64 -10.05 -30.29
CA ASN A 33 -22.22 -11.27 -29.58
C ASN A 33 -23.33 -12.29 -29.25
N LEU A 34 -24.48 -12.21 -29.91
CA LEU A 34 -25.57 -13.16 -29.76
C LEU A 34 -25.64 -14.08 -30.99
N ASP A 35 -26.02 -15.34 -30.75
CA ASP A 35 -26.33 -16.32 -31.81
C ASP A 35 -27.74 -16.06 -32.34
N LEU A 36 -27.82 -15.36 -33.46
CA LEU A 36 -29.10 -14.93 -34.06
C LEU A 36 -29.89 -16.09 -34.71
N ASP A 37 -29.33 -17.28 -34.81
CA ASP A 37 -30.03 -18.48 -35.30
C ASP A 37 -30.94 -19.07 -34.21
N LYS A 38 -30.94 -18.56 -33.01
CA LYS A 38 -31.80 -18.99 -31.91
C LYS A 38 -33.19 -18.33 -32.00
N GLU A 39 -34.23 -19.14 -32.07
CA GLU A 39 -35.61 -18.68 -32.20
C GLU A 39 -36.12 -17.82 -31.03
N PHE A 40 -35.47 -17.94 -29.85
CA PHE A 40 -35.79 -17.11 -28.70
C PHE A 40 -35.09 -15.72 -28.72
N ILE A 41 -34.29 -15.44 -29.76
CA ILE A 41 -33.68 -14.12 -30.00
C ILE A 41 -34.32 -13.51 -31.23
N THR A 42 -35.16 -12.50 -31.04
CA THR A 42 -35.86 -11.81 -32.12
C THR A 42 -35.27 -10.41 -32.27
N VAL A 43 -34.71 -10.10 -33.45
CA VAL A 43 -34.16 -8.78 -33.76
C VAL A 43 -35.22 -7.96 -34.54
N ILE A 44 -35.55 -6.78 -34.05
CA ILE A 44 -36.43 -5.82 -34.71
C ILE A 44 -35.58 -4.93 -35.61
N PRO A 45 -35.83 -4.93 -36.93
CA PRO A 45 -35.16 -4.02 -37.85
C PRO A 45 -35.44 -2.55 -37.49
N GLU A 46 -34.44 -1.69 -37.61
CA GLU A 46 -34.56 -0.28 -37.25
C GLU A 46 -35.79 0.42 -37.89
N LYS A 47 -36.06 0.12 -39.15
CA LYS A 47 -37.22 0.65 -39.91
C LYS A 47 -38.57 0.22 -39.30
N LYS A 48 -38.61 -0.82 -38.48
CA LYS A 48 -39.81 -1.42 -37.87
C LYS A 48 -39.96 -1.13 -36.38
N ILE A 49 -39.02 -0.45 -35.74
CA ILE A 49 -39.09 -0.15 -34.30
C ILE A 49 -40.34 0.69 -33.94
N LYS A 50 -40.80 1.57 -34.85
CA LYS A 50 -41.97 2.42 -34.63
C LYS A 50 -43.29 1.78 -35.10
N ASP A 51 -43.23 0.62 -35.73
CA ASP A 51 -44.39 -0.14 -36.19
C ASP A 51 -44.89 -1.01 -35.02
N ILE A 52 -45.84 -0.47 -34.26
CA ILE A 52 -46.32 -1.07 -33.01
C ILE A 52 -46.92 -2.46 -33.25
N GLU A 53 -47.75 -2.61 -34.31
CA GLU A 53 -48.37 -3.90 -34.62
C GLU A 53 -47.33 -4.98 -34.98
N TYR A 54 -46.31 -4.57 -35.74
CA TYR A 54 -45.19 -5.47 -36.07
C TYR A 54 -44.41 -5.90 -34.79
N VAL A 55 -44.05 -4.94 -33.96
CA VAL A 55 -43.31 -5.21 -32.72
C VAL A 55 -44.10 -6.08 -31.77
N GLU A 56 -45.40 -5.79 -31.57
CA GLU A 56 -46.29 -6.60 -30.74
C GLU A 56 -46.38 -8.05 -31.27
N GLY A 57 -46.56 -8.24 -32.56
CA GLY A 57 -46.58 -9.57 -33.17
C GLY A 57 -45.29 -10.36 -32.97
N GLN A 58 -44.12 -9.68 -32.97
CA GLN A 58 -42.85 -10.32 -32.68
C GLN A 58 -42.72 -10.68 -31.19
N ILE A 59 -43.19 -9.83 -30.28
CA ILE A 59 -43.20 -10.10 -28.84
C ILE A 59 -44.05 -11.32 -28.51
N ILE A 60 -45.24 -11.41 -29.08
CA ILE A 60 -46.17 -12.54 -28.88
C ILE A 60 -45.50 -13.86 -29.33
N ARG A 61 -44.96 -13.89 -30.55
CA ARG A 61 -44.29 -15.08 -31.11
C ARG A 61 -43.07 -15.50 -30.25
N ASN A 62 -42.24 -14.58 -29.92
CA ASN A 62 -41.05 -14.86 -29.08
C ASN A 62 -41.48 -15.41 -27.69
N ARG A 63 -42.52 -14.82 -27.08
CA ARG A 63 -43.06 -15.25 -25.81
C ARG A 63 -43.63 -16.68 -25.89
N GLU A 64 -44.41 -17.00 -26.93
CA GLU A 64 -44.97 -18.34 -27.12
C GLU A 64 -43.88 -19.41 -27.26
N TYR A 65 -42.80 -19.12 -27.97
CA TYR A 65 -41.65 -19.97 -28.10
C TYR A 65 -40.95 -20.12 -26.75
N SER A 66 -40.61 -19.01 -26.12
CA SER A 66 -39.82 -18.98 -24.90
C SER A 66 -40.45 -19.71 -23.71
N ILE A 67 -41.79 -19.68 -23.59
CA ILE A 67 -42.52 -20.39 -22.53
C ILE A 67 -42.29 -21.92 -22.62
N LYS A 68 -42.17 -22.44 -23.82
CA LYS A 68 -42.02 -23.84 -24.10
C LYS A 68 -40.55 -24.33 -24.02
N HIS A 69 -39.60 -23.40 -24.16
CA HIS A 69 -38.16 -23.72 -24.31
C HIS A 69 -37.29 -23.06 -23.23
N ARG A 70 -37.81 -22.88 -22.02
CA ARG A 70 -37.12 -22.20 -20.95
C ARG A 70 -35.76 -22.84 -20.57
N ASP A 71 -35.70 -24.14 -20.60
CA ASP A 71 -34.50 -24.87 -20.22
C ASP A 71 -33.41 -24.74 -21.29
N GLU A 72 -33.78 -24.77 -22.58
CA GLU A 72 -32.87 -24.44 -23.69
C GLU A 72 -32.28 -23.03 -23.57
N ILE A 73 -33.12 -22.07 -23.22
CA ILE A 73 -32.67 -20.68 -23.02
C ILE A 73 -31.70 -20.57 -21.85
N ARG A 74 -31.96 -21.25 -20.74
CA ARG A 74 -31.04 -21.27 -19.59
C ARG A 74 -29.74 -21.99 -19.90
N GLU A 75 -29.77 -23.05 -20.67
CA GLU A 75 -28.58 -23.74 -21.13
C GLU A 75 -27.73 -22.83 -22.02
N TYR A 76 -28.36 -22.09 -22.94
CA TYR A 76 -27.70 -21.09 -23.77
C TYR A 76 -27.04 -19.99 -22.91
N ALA A 77 -27.68 -19.58 -21.81
CA ALA A 77 -27.13 -18.57 -20.90
C ALA A 77 -25.82 -18.99 -20.22
N GLN A 78 -25.59 -20.29 -20.02
CA GLN A 78 -24.40 -20.81 -19.34
C GLN A 78 -23.10 -20.44 -20.03
N GLN A 79 -23.10 -20.21 -21.35
CA GLN A 79 -21.90 -19.78 -22.06
C GLN A 79 -21.40 -18.40 -21.63
N PHE A 80 -22.30 -17.56 -21.08
CA PHE A 80 -22.02 -16.21 -20.60
C PHE A 80 -21.71 -16.19 -19.09
N ASP A 81 -21.79 -17.32 -18.40
CA ASP A 81 -21.33 -17.45 -17.01
C ASP A 81 -19.85 -17.09 -16.92
N TRP A 82 -19.49 -16.26 -15.96
CA TRP A 82 -18.12 -15.82 -15.74
C TRP A 82 -17.14 -17.00 -15.63
N LYS A 83 -17.54 -18.09 -14.99
CA LYS A 83 -16.71 -19.28 -14.88
C LYS A 83 -16.37 -19.86 -16.25
N ASN A 84 -17.36 -19.93 -17.15
CA ASN A 84 -17.17 -20.44 -18.50
C ASN A 84 -16.41 -19.45 -19.39
N VAL A 85 -16.69 -18.17 -19.27
CA VAL A 85 -15.98 -17.09 -19.99
C VAL A 85 -14.51 -17.05 -19.58
N LEU A 86 -14.21 -17.09 -18.28
CA LEU A 86 -12.84 -17.15 -17.77
C LEU A 86 -12.11 -18.41 -18.25
N ALA A 87 -12.72 -19.58 -18.11
CA ALA A 87 -12.08 -20.85 -18.46
C ALA A 87 -11.83 -20.99 -19.97
N LYS A 88 -12.74 -20.51 -20.82
CA LYS A 88 -12.66 -20.71 -22.27
C LYS A 88 -11.91 -19.61 -23.03
N HIS A 89 -11.90 -18.41 -22.49
CA HIS A 89 -11.41 -17.23 -23.24
C HIS A 89 -10.27 -16.51 -22.52
N TYR A 90 -10.41 -16.20 -21.23
CA TYR A 90 -9.41 -15.40 -20.53
C TYR A 90 -8.21 -16.21 -20.07
N ILE A 91 -8.43 -17.36 -19.42
CA ILE A 91 -7.32 -18.17 -18.89
C ILE A 91 -6.40 -18.63 -20.03
N PRO A 92 -6.89 -19.22 -21.14
CA PRO A 92 -6.02 -19.62 -22.24
C PRO A 92 -5.28 -18.43 -22.89
N ALA A 93 -5.94 -17.28 -23.03
CA ALA A 93 -5.29 -16.11 -23.60
C ALA A 93 -4.19 -15.54 -22.66
N ILE A 94 -4.41 -15.59 -21.35
CA ILE A 94 -3.39 -15.19 -20.36
C ILE A 94 -2.23 -16.18 -20.36
N GLU A 95 -2.49 -17.47 -20.38
CA GLU A 95 -1.45 -18.51 -20.47
C GLU A 95 -0.60 -18.38 -21.74
N GLU A 96 -1.23 -18.10 -22.88
CA GLU A 96 -0.51 -17.83 -24.13
C GLU A 96 0.35 -16.56 -24.05
N LEU A 97 -0.15 -15.50 -23.38
CA LEU A 97 0.60 -14.28 -23.15
C LEU A 97 1.79 -14.51 -22.20
N ILE A 98 1.60 -15.28 -21.12
CA ILE A 98 2.69 -15.61 -20.19
C ILE A 98 3.82 -16.34 -20.89
N VAL A 99 3.51 -17.28 -21.79
CA VAL A 99 4.54 -17.98 -22.60
C VAL A 99 5.28 -17.04 -23.56
N ARG A 100 4.62 -15.98 -24.02
CA ARG A 100 5.22 -14.99 -24.95
C ARG A 100 5.95 -13.86 -24.23
N LEU A 101 5.69 -13.65 -22.93
CA LEU A 101 6.44 -12.66 -22.18
C LEU A 101 7.90 -13.13 -22.09
N PRO A 102 8.87 -12.25 -22.42
CA PRO A 102 10.26 -12.56 -22.12
C PRO A 102 10.38 -12.88 -20.65
N GLU A 103 11.16 -13.92 -20.31
CA GLU A 103 11.51 -14.14 -18.90
C GLU A 103 11.88 -12.79 -18.31
N LYS A 104 11.22 -12.45 -17.18
CA LYS A 104 11.63 -11.24 -16.44
C LYS A 104 13.15 -11.30 -16.33
N PRO A 105 13.86 -10.29 -16.80
CA PRO A 105 15.30 -10.26 -16.58
C PRO A 105 15.49 -10.52 -15.08
N LYS A 106 16.31 -11.52 -14.75
CA LYS A 106 16.70 -11.73 -13.36
C LYS A 106 17.16 -10.37 -12.86
N PRO A 107 16.64 -9.88 -11.74
CA PRO A 107 17.06 -8.60 -11.22
C PRO A 107 18.60 -8.64 -11.21
N GLU A 108 19.23 -7.65 -11.83
CA GLU A 108 20.66 -7.52 -11.73
C GLU A 108 20.99 -7.49 -10.23
N PRO A 109 22.00 -8.25 -9.78
CA PRO A 109 22.36 -8.23 -8.38
C PRO A 109 22.57 -6.77 -7.97
N ILE A 110 21.85 -6.32 -6.96
CA ILE A 110 22.00 -4.97 -6.42
C ILE A 110 23.45 -4.88 -5.93
N VAL A 111 24.27 -4.18 -6.70
CA VAL A 111 25.63 -3.88 -6.26
C VAL A 111 25.48 -2.83 -5.17
N PRO A 112 25.95 -3.11 -3.94
CA PRO A 112 25.82 -2.16 -2.84
C PRO A 112 26.32 -0.79 -3.25
N SER A 113 25.47 0.23 -3.08
CA SER A 113 25.73 1.59 -3.55
C SER A 113 26.80 2.33 -2.74
N TYR A 114 27.24 1.71 -1.63
CA TYR A 114 28.20 2.31 -0.72
C TYR A 114 29.64 1.94 -1.08
N SER A 115 30.39 2.96 -1.49
CA SER A 115 31.80 2.81 -1.77
C SER A 115 32.58 2.51 -0.48
N MET A 116 33.70 1.80 -0.60
CA MET A 116 34.61 1.50 0.53
C MET A 116 35.38 2.74 1.01
N ASP A 117 35.10 3.92 0.47
CA ASP A 117 35.70 5.15 0.93
C ASP A 117 35.26 5.49 2.35
N LYS A 118 36.19 5.98 3.15
CA LYS A 118 35.93 6.31 4.54
C LYS A 118 34.85 7.40 4.66
N ASN A 119 33.75 7.06 5.32
CA ASN A 119 32.67 8.02 5.60
C ASN A 119 33.13 9.03 6.67
N LYS A 120 33.41 10.26 6.25
CA LYS A 120 33.80 11.33 7.15
C LYS A 120 32.67 11.85 8.06
N ALA A 121 31.43 11.49 7.77
CA ALA A 121 30.24 11.92 8.50
C ALA A 121 29.76 10.92 9.55
N VAL A 122 30.43 9.78 9.72
CA VAL A 122 30.07 8.70 10.66
C VAL A 122 29.77 9.24 12.06
N TYR A 123 30.54 10.22 12.55
CA TYR A 123 30.36 10.79 13.88
C TYR A 123 28.96 11.36 14.13
N LYS A 124 28.25 11.74 13.06
CA LYS A 124 26.89 12.32 13.17
C LYS A 124 25.83 11.32 13.64
N LEU A 125 26.06 10.04 13.40
CA LEU A 125 25.21 8.96 13.90
C LEU A 125 25.81 8.26 15.15
N LYS A 126 26.88 8.81 15.74
CA LYS A 126 27.40 8.28 16.99
C LYS A 126 26.36 8.42 18.10
N GLY A 127 26.07 7.31 18.77
CA GLY A 127 25.01 7.24 19.78
C GLY A 127 23.61 7.02 19.20
N PHE A 128 23.51 6.82 17.88
CA PHE A 128 22.29 6.28 17.26
C PHE A 128 21.94 4.98 17.97
N GLY A 129 20.75 4.92 18.54
CA GLY A 129 20.32 3.84 19.45
C GLY A 129 20.30 2.47 18.78
N PRO A 130 19.91 1.42 19.50
CA PRO A 130 19.83 0.10 18.89
C PRO A 130 18.87 0.13 17.70
N LEU A 131 19.38 -0.31 16.54
CA LEU A 131 18.66 -0.32 15.27
C LEU A 131 18.18 -1.74 14.96
N TYR A 132 16.89 -1.86 14.74
CA TYR A 132 16.23 -3.08 14.27
C TYR A 132 15.60 -2.81 12.91
N TYR A 133 15.81 -3.70 11.95
CA TYR A 133 15.13 -3.56 10.67
C TYR A 133 14.41 -4.84 10.25
N ILE A 134 13.26 -4.67 9.63
CA ILE A 134 12.49 -5.77 9.07
C ILE A 134 12.90 -6.01 7.62
N ASN A 135 13.07 -7.28 7.24
CA ASN A 135 13.40 -7.67 5.88
C ASN A 135 12.81 -9.06 5.60
N LEU A 136 12.21 -9.24 4.42
CA LEU A 136 11.70 -10.53 3.96
C LEU A 136 12.84 -11.49 3.65
N ASP A 137 12.74 -12.73 4.10
CA ASP A 137 13.77 -13.75 3.85
C ASP A 137 13.96 -14.03 2.36
N GLY A 138 12.93 -13.81 1.55
CA GLY A 138 12.98 -13.90 0.09
C GLY A 138 13.66 -12.71 -0.61
N GLN A 139 14.19 -11.71 0.13
CA GLN A 139 14.81 -10.51 -0.43
C GLN A 139 16.25 -10.28 0.11
N PRO A 140 17.19 -11.21 -0.14
CA PRO A 140 18.55 -11.13 0.36
C PRO A 140 19.35 -9.95 -0.20
N GLU A 141 18.98 -9.43 -1.38
CA GLU A 141 19.65 -8.28 -1.99
C GLU A 141 19.36 -6.99 -1.20
N ARG A 142 18.13 -6.81 -0.70
CA ARG A 142 17.75 -5.68 0.14
C ARG A 142 18.44 -5.77 1.51
N ASP A 143 18.56 -6.97 2.05
CA ASP A 143 19.35 -7.23 3.28
C ASP A 143 20.82 -6.84 3.09
N ALA A 144 21.45 -7.28 2.00
CA ALA A 144 22.84 -6.95 1.70
C ALA A 144 23.09 -5.44 1.56
N GLU A 145 22.16 -4.73 0.93
CA GLU A 145 22.20 -3.27 0.79
C GLU A 145 22.07 -2.57 2.15
N MET A 146 21.12 -3.00 3.00
CA MET A 146 20.94 -2.49 4.35
C MET A 146 22.19 -2.71 5.21
N GLN A 147 22.79 -3.91 5.18
CA GLN A 147 24.01 -4.24 5.89
C GLN A 147 25.19 -3.39 5.40
N SER A 148 25.32 -3.19 4.08
CA SER A 148 26.36 -2.34 3.48
C SER A 148 26.23 -0.88 3.93
N MET A 149 25.03 -0.34 3.95
CA MET A 149 24.76 1.00 4.45
C MET A 149 25.09 1.13 5.93
N CYS A 150 24.65 0.18 6.76
CA CYS A 150 24.94 0.21 8.19
C CYS A 150 26.45 0.13 8.45
N LYS A 151 27.16 -0.73 7.74
CA LYS A 151 28.64 -0.81 7.82
C LYS A 151 29.29 0.52 7.42
N TYR A 152 28.79 1.18 6.38
CA TYR A 152 29.30 2.49 5.94
C TYR A 152 29.10 3.59 7.00
N TRP A 153 28.02 3.50 7.78
CA TRP A 153 27.70 4.41 8.88
C TRP A 153 28.22 3.92 10.25
N GLU A 154 28.97 2.83 10.31
CA GLU A 154 29.47 2.19 11.54
C GLU A 154 28.36 1.86 12.54
N LEU A 155 27.20 1.41 12.01
CA LEU A 155 26.05 0.96 12.79
C LEU A 155 26.00 -0.57 12.84
N GLU A 156 25.55 -1.11 13.96
CA GLU A 156 25.34 -2.55 14.17
C GLU A 156 23.83 -2.84 14.24
N PRO A 157 23.16 -3.13 13.12
CA PRO A 157 21.73 -3.37 13.11
C PRO A 157 21.41 -4.82 13.50
N THR A 158 20.23 -5.01 14.06
CA THR A 158 19.61 -6.33 14.25
C THR A 158 18.56 -6.56 13.17
N ARG A 159 18.78 -7.56 12.32
CA ARG A 159 17.78 -7.98 11.32
C ARG A 159 16.67 -8.77 11.98
N ILE A 160 15.43 -8.44 11.65
CA ILE A 160 14.24 -9.20 12.03
C ILE A 160 13.62 -9.77 10.74
N SER A 161 13.54 -11.09 10.66
CA SER A 161 12.83 -11.77 9.57
C SER A 161 11.36 -11.35 9.56
N ALA A 162 10.92 -10.71 8.48
CA ALA A 162 9.58 -10.20 8.31
C ALA A 162 8.60 -11.31 7.88
N PHE A 163 7.32 -11.15 8.21
CA PHE A 163 6.25 -11.98 7.69
C PHE A 163 5.86 -11.51 6.27
N ASP A 164 5.82 -12.42 5.32
CA ASP A 164 5.18 -12.16 4.03
C ASP A 164 3.70 -12.52 4.12
N GLY A 165 2.84 -11.54 4.35
CA GLY A 165 1.41 -11.77 4.49
C GLY A 165 0.74 -12.35 3.23
N ARG A 166 1.43 -12.40 2.09
CA ARG A 166 0.94 -13.01 0.84
C ARG A 166 1.26 -14.50 0.75
N GLU A 167 2.38 -14.93 1.33
CA GLU A 167 2.88 -16.31 1.31
C GLU A 167 2.62 -17.03 2.64
N ASP A 168 2.78 -16.31 3.76
CA ASP A 168 2.55 -16.84 5.09
C ASP A 168 1.04 -17.02 5.36
N LYS A 169 0.69 -18.11 6.03
CA LYS A 169 -0.69 -18.32 6.45
C LYS A 169 -1.02 -17.37 7.61
N LEU A 170 -1.87 -16.39 7.36
CA LEU A 170 -2.26 -15.37 8.31
C LEU A 170 -2.78 -15.94 9.64
N GLU A 171 -3.43 -17.11 9.62
CA GLU A 171 -3.87 -17.84 10.82
C GLU A 171 -2.74 -18.26 11.77
N HIS A 172 -1.50 -18.36 11.26
CA HIS A 172 -0.33 -18.63 12.09
C HIS A 172 0.25 -17.38 12.71
N ILE A 173 -0.01 -16.20 12.10
CA ILE A 173 0.50 -14.90 12.53
C ILE A 173 -0.51 -14.19 13.43
N LEU A 174 -1.81 -14.31 13.11
CA LEU A 174 -2.87 -13.55 13.76
C LEU A 174 -3.61 -14.37 14.81
N GLU A 175 -3.97 -13.69 15.88
CA GLU A 175 -4.98 -14.12 16.85
C GLU A 175 -6.27 -13.34 16.59
N GLY A 176 -7.35 -14.07 16.29
CA GLY A 176 -8.63 -13.44 15.92
C GLY A 176 -8.71 -13.07 14.43
N THR A 177 -9.49 -12.04 14.16
CA THR A 177 -9.70 -11.51 12.80
C THR A 177 -8.97 -10.19 12.59
N TYR A 178 -8.88 -9.75 11.35
CA TYR A 178 -8.42 -8.41 11.03
C TYR A 178 -9.51 -7.69 10.20
N PRO A 179 -9.59 -6.33 10.27
CA PRO A 179 -10.62 -5.57 9.59
C PRO A 179 -10.61 -5.74 8.08
N GLU A 180 -11.78 -5.69 7.47
CA GLU A 180 -11.91 -5.61 6.01
C GLU A 180 -11.20 -4.36 5.45
N GLY A 181 -10.63 -4.48 4.27
CA GLY A 181 -9.94 -3.38 3.57
C GLY A 181 -8.46 -3.25 3.90
N ILE A 182 -7.88 -4.17 4.68
CA ILE A 182 -6.43 -4.29 4.87
C ILE A 182 -5.92 -5.43 4.02
N THR A 183 -4.89 -5.19 3.23
CA THR A 183 -4.27 -6.23 2.40
C THR A 183 -3.40 -7.16 3.23
N SER A 184 -3.18 -8.37 2.74
CA SER A 184 -2.29 -9.34 3.38
C SER A 184 -0.85 -8.82 3.52
N GLY A 185 -0.37 -8.02 2.55
CA GLY A 185 0.93 -7.36 2.63
C GLY A 185 1.00 -6.33 3.77
N GLU A 186 -0.07 -5.54 3.98
CA GLU A 186 -0.16 -4.60 5.11
C GLU A 186 -0.21 -5.34 6.46
N VAL A 187 -0.89 -6.49 6.52
CA VAL A 187 -0.87 -7.37 7.71
C VAL A 187 0.55 -7.87 7.98
N GLY A 188 1.27 -8.34 6.96
CA GLY A 188 2.66 -8.77 7.09
C GLY A 188 3.57 -7.65 7.60
N CYS A 189 3.42 -6.44 7.08
CA CYS A 189 4.19 -5.27 7.49
C CYS A 189 3.96 -4.90 8.97
N VAL A 190 2.72 -4.69 9.38
CA VAL A 190 2.40 -4.28 10.77
C VAL A 190 2.82 -5.33 11.78
N THR A 191 2.61 -6.62 11.49
CA THR A 191 3.00 -7.71 12.39
C THR A 191 4.52 -7.88 12.46
N SER A 192 5.25 -7.61 11.39
CA SER A 192 6.71 -7.59 11.37
C SER A 192 7.29 -6.48 12.25
N HIS A 193 6.73 -5.27 12.18
CA HIS A 193 7.12 -4.18 13.07
C HIS A 193 6.79 -4.49 14.54
N LEU A 194 5.62 -5.03 14.83
CA LEU A 194 5.28 -5.47 16.19
C LEU A 194 6.24 -6.55 16.71
N LYS A 195 6.62 -7.49 15.85
CA LYS A 195 7.65 -8.51 16.17
C LYS A 195 9.00 -7.87 16.51
N ALA A 196 9.43 -6.89 15.71
CA ALA A 196 10.69 -6.17 15.96
C ALA A 196 10.64 -5.39 17.29
N ILE A 197 9.55 -4.66 17.54
CA ILE A 197 9.35 -3.89 18.79
C ILE A 197 9.32 -4.82 20.01
N LYS A 198 8.60 -5.95 19.92
CA LYS A 198 8.54 -6.95 21.00
C LYS A 198 9.92 -7.55 21.26
N HIS A 199 10.65 -7.94 20.20
CA HIS A 199 11.98 -8.49 20.33
C HIS A 199 12.92 -7.53 21.05
N TRP A 200 12.99 -6.27 20.63
CA TRP A 200 13.78 -5.24 21.30
C TRP A 200 13.39 -5.10 22.78
N TYR A 201 12.08 -4.97 23.05
CA TYR A 201 11.56 -4.76 24.39
C TYR A 201 11.93 -5.89 25.35
N GLU A 202 11.91 -7.13 24.88
CA GLU A 202 12.19 -8.33 25.68
C GLU A 202 13.70 -8.63 25.82
N THR A 203 14.53 -8.16 24.87
CA THR A 203 15.97 -8.55 24.83
C THR A 203 16.93 -7.45 25.27
N THR A 204 16.44 -6.21 25.50
CA THR A 204 17.30 -5.08 25.91
C THR A 204 16.65 -4.25 26.99
N ASP A 205 17.45 -3.41 27.66
CA ASP A 205 16.98 -2.42 28.65
C ASP A 205 17.20 -0.98 28.18
N THR A 206 17.51 -0.76 26.89
CA THR A 206 17.71 0.59 26.35
C THR A 206 16.43 1.42 26.45
N PRO A 207 16.50 2.73 26.73
CA PRO A 207 15.31 3.57 26.97
C PRO A 207 14.41 3.73 25.74
N TYR A 208 14.96 3.58 24.54
CA TYR A 208 14.26 3.59 23.27
C TYR A 208 14.92 2.63 22.28
N GLY A 209 14.17 2.22 21.26
CA GLY A 209 14.64 1.45 20.10
C GLY A 209 14.33 2.19 18.81
N ILE A 210 15.15 1.97 17.79
CA ILE A 210 14.97 2.51 16.44
C ILE A 210 14.60 1.35 15.53
N PHE A 211 13.55 1.53 14.75
CA PHE A 211 12.98 0.52 13.86
C PHE A 211 12.96 1.04 12.43
N ALA A 212 13.34 0.19 11.49
CA ALA A 212 13.39 0.55 10.08
C ALA A 212 12.87 -0.55 9.17
N GLU A 213 12.53 -0.17 7.95
CA GLU A 213 12.40 -1.08 6.81
C GLU A 213 13.74 -1.20 6.08
N ASP A 214 13.89 -2.22 5.27
CA ASP A 214 15.14 -2.54 4.58
C ASP A 214 15.46 -1.60 3.38
N ASP A 215 14.62 -0.60 3.14
CA ASP A 215 14.81 0.44 2.14
C ASP A 215 15.14 1.83 2.72
N VAL A 216 15.27 1.98 4.03
CA VAL A 216 15.69 3.24 4.63
C VAL A 216 17.07 3.67 4.13
N SER A 217 17.30 4.99 4.06
CA SER A 217 18.61 5.57 3.79
C SER A 217 18.99 6.62 4.83
N PHE A 218 20.21 6.53 5.35
CA PHE A 218 20.79 7.48 6.29
C PHE A 218 21.63 8.57 5.61
N ASP A 219 21.63 8.65 4.29
CA ASP A 219 22.51 9.54 3.50
C ASP A 219 22.24 11.02 3.71
N THR A 220 21.05 11.40 4.14
CA THR A 220 20.74 12.77 4.54
C THR A 220 21.60 13.25 5.70
N ALA A 221 22.08 12.37 6.56
CA ALA A 221 22.97 12.72 7.67
C ALA A 221 24.28 13.38 7.19
N ARG A 222 24.70 13.18 5.94
CA ARG A 222 25.85 13.88 5.35
C ARG A 222 25.67 15.40 5.34
N PHE A 223 24.43 15.87 5.24
CA PHE A 223 24.08 17.29 5.15
C PHE A 223 23.80 17.93 6.51
N TRP A 224 23.77 17.13 7.61
CA TRP A 224 23.52 17.66 8.94
C TRP A 224 24.70 18.51 9.42
N LYS A 225 24.38 19.58 10.17
CA LYS A 225 25.33 20.40 10.94
C LYS A 225 25.27 20.10 12.44
N PHE A 226 24.57 19.06 12.82
CA PHE A 226 24.40 18.51 14.16
C PHE A 226 24.75 17.02 14.16
N ASP A 227 24.80 16.40 15.32
CA ASP A 227 24.90 14.96 15.50
C ASP A 227 23.65 14.40 16.21
N TRP A 228 23.61 13.06 16.31
CA TRP A 228 22.48 12.36 16.93
C TRP A 228 22.27 12.74 18.40
N ASN A 229 23.35 12.98 19.17
CA ASN A 229 23.22 13.34 20.57
C ASN A 229 22.63 14.74 20.72
N GLU A 230 23.01 15.67 19.85
CA GLU A 230 22.42 17.01 19.82
C GLU A 230 20.93 16.96 19.46
N PHE A 231 20.54 16.15 18.46
CA PHE A 231 19.13 15.90 18.13
C PHE A 231 18.39 15.36 19.36
N MET A 232 18.90 14.30 19.99
CA MET A 232 18.26 13.66 21.15
C MET A 232 18.13 14.61 22.35
N SER A 233 19.02 15.57 22.50
CA SER A 233 18.95 16.56 23.57
C SER A 233 17.81 17.59 23.39
N LYS A 234 17.23 17.67 22.19
CA LYS A 234 16.23 18.67 21.80
C LYS A 234 14.88 18.08 21.45
N VAL A 235 14.73 16.75 21.47
CA VAL A 235 13.43 16.13 21.26
C VAL A 235 12.43 16.54 22.35
N PRO A 236 11.13 16.69 22.07
CA PRO A 236 10.12 17.00 23.09
C PRO A 236 10.18 15.99 24.24
N TYR A 237 10.18 16.46 25.47
CA TYR A 237 10.38 15.60 26.67
C TYR A 237 9.26 14.55 26.87
N ASP A 238 8.11 14.74 26.23
CA ASP A 238 6.93 13.91 26.36
C ASP A 238 6.69 13.00 25.13
N TRP A 239 7.72 12.80 24.30
CA TRP A 239 7.59 11.93 23.14
C TRP A 239 7.45 10.46 23.55
N ASP A 240 6.52 9.79 22.91
CA ASP A 240 6.36 8.32 22.96
C ASP A 240 6.96 7.67 21.71
N CYS A 241 6.78 8.30 20.55
CA CYS A 241 7.28 7.86 19.26
C CYS A 241 7.76 9.06 18.44
N ILE A 242 8.80 8.86 17.62
CA ILE A 242 9.24 9.87 16.64
C ILE A 242 9.39 9.18 15.28
N GLN A 243 8.61 9.65 14.31
CA GLN A 243 8.73 9.25 12.91
C GLN A 243 9.89 10.01 12.27
N LEU A 244 10.88 9.28 11.74
CA LEU A 244 12.15 9.83 11.23
C LEU A 244 12.24 9.82 9.71
N ALA A 245 11.40 9.04 9.03
CA ALA A 245 11.24 9.03 7.58
C ALA A 245 9.76 9.18 7.24
N ILE A 246 9.44 10.08 6.32
CA ILE A 246 8.07 10.49 6.02
C ILE A 246 7.81 10.36 4.52
N ILE A 247 6.65 9.82 4.17
CA ILE A 247 6.05 9.93 2.84
C ILE A 247 4.84 10.84 2.98
N ASN A 248 4.92 12.04 2.46
CA ASN A 248 3.79 12.97 2.41
C ASN A 248 3.58 13.45 0.98
N PRO A 249 2.45 13.11 0.33
CA PRO A 249 2.20 13.47 -1.07
C PRO A 249 1.94 14.97 -1.28
N GLY A 250 1.71 15.73 -0.21
CA GLY A 250 1.35 17.13 -0.31
C GLY A 250 2.49 18.09 0.02
N VAL A 251 3.08 17.95 1.19
CA VAL A 251 4.07 18.91 1.72
C VAL A 251 5.16 18.20 2.51
N VAL A 252 6.42 18.50 2.19
CA VAL A 252 7.55 18.16 3.03
C VAL A 252 7.74 19.25 4.09
N TYR A 253 7.42 18.93 5.34
CA TYR A 253 7.63 19.82 6.46
C TYR A 253 8.84 19.37 7.28
N ALA A 254 9.91 20.15 7.24
CA ALA A 254 11.19 19.74 7.79
C ALA A 254 11.34 19.94 9.30
N HIS A 255 10.47 20.74 9.93
CA HIS A 255 10.51 20.97 11.37
C HIS A 255 9.83 19.85 12.15
N MET A 256 10.27 19.64 13.39
CA MET A 256 9.61 18.78 14.35
C MET A 256 8.16 19.23 14.55
N HIS A 257 7.21 18.33 14.36
CA HIS A 257 5.78 18.62 14.53
C HIS A 257 5.05 17.41 15.10
N ALA A 258 3.88 17.62 15.68
CA ALA A 258 3.00 16.51 16.00
C ALA A 258 2.60 15.80 14.70
N ARG A 259 2.74 14.47 14.65
CA ARG A 259 2.47 13.71 13.43
C ARG A 259 1.10 14.00 12.86
N TRP A 260 1.06 14.28 11.56
CA TRP A 260 -0.18 14.41 10.80
C TRP A 260 -0.64 13.05 10.29
N VAL A 261 -1.95 12.92 10.05
CA VAL A 261 -2.50 11.69 9.48
C VAL A 261 -1.92 11.34 8.09
N ASN A 262 -1.44 12.35 7.35
CA ASN A 262 -0.85 12.18 6.02
C ASN A 262 0.67 12.01 6.05
N ASP A 263 1.30 11.98 7.21
CA ASP A 263 2.70 11.59 7.34
C ASP A 263 2.78 10.09 7.38
N PHE A 264 2.80 9.48 6.19
CA PHE A 264 2.86 8.04 6.01
C PHE A 264 4.30 7.53 6.16
N SER A 265 4.43 6.22 6.20
CA SER A 265 5.67 5.44 6.21
C SER A 265 6.17 5.03 7.59
N THR A 266 6.50 3.77 7.68
CA THR A 266 7.23 3.14 8.77
C THR A 266 8.69 2.82 8.39
N ALA A 267 9.21 3.47 7.33
CA ALA A 267 10.57 3.23 6.84
C ALA A 267 11.65 3.51 7.91
N CYS A 268 11.44 4.49 8.82
CA CYS A 268 12.26 4.67 10.01
C CYS A 268 11.53 5.45 11.10
N PHE A 269 11.53 4.90 12.31
CA PHE A 269 10.96 5.55 13.50
C PHE A 269 11.63 5.06 14.77
N MET A 270 11.43 5.77 15.87
CA MET A 270 11.90 5.34 17.19
C MET A 270 10.77 5.37 18.21
N VAL A 271 10.79 4.46 19.17
CA VAL A 271 9.78 4.36 20.24
C VAL A 271 10.42 4.22 21.61
N THR A 272 9.78 4.80 22.62
CA THR A 272 10.13 4.60 24.03
C THR A 272 9.68 3.23 24.52
N ARG A 273 10.27 2.76 25.63
CA ARG A 273 9.80 1.52 26.28
C ARG A 273 8.34 1.60 26.73
N HIS A 274 7.90 2.80 27.15
CA HIS A 274 6.51 3.01 27.54
C HIS A 274 5.54 2.78 26.35
N HIS A 275 5.89 3.33 25.19
CA HIS A 275 5.11 3.15 23.96
C HIS A 275 5.10 1.69 23.49
N ALA A 276 6.29 1.07 23.46
CA ALA A 276 6.43 -0.34 23.11
C ALA A 276 5.58 -1.26 24.02
N LYS A 277 5.59 -0.99 25.31
CA LYS A 277 4.76 -1.74 26.28
C LYS A 277 3.28 -1.68 25.92
N LYS A 278 2.77 -0.48 25.60
CA LYS A 278 1.37 -0.33 25.17
C LYS A 278 1.06 -1.14 23.91
N LEU A 279 1.93 -1.04 22.88
CA LEU A 279 1.77 -1.81 21.65
C LEU A 279 1.75 -3.32 21.92
N ILE A 280 2.66 -3.81 22.74
CA ILE A 280 2.77 -5.24 23.08
C ILE A 280 1.52 -5.69 23.86
N GLU A 281 1.09 -4.96 24.89
CA GLU A 281 -0.09 -5.31 25.71
C GLU A 281 -1.38 -5.34 24.89
N HIS A 282 -1.51 -4.46 23.88
CA HIS A 282 -2.70 -4.39 23.03
C HIS A 282 -2.69 -5.37 21.87
N HIS A 283 -1.51 -5.59 21.27
CA HIS A 283 -1.43 -6.24 19.96
C HIS A 283 -0.64 -7.56 19.93
N CYS A 284 0.04 -7.95 21.03
CA CYS A 284 0.77 -9.21 21.06
C CYS A 284 0.09 -10.20 22.01
N VAL A 285 -0.21 -11.40 21.51
CA VAL A 285 -0.85 -12.49 22.25
C VAL A 285 0.03 -13.74 22.11
N GLY A 286 0.96 -13.94 23.05
CA GLY A 286 1.98 -14.96 22.91
C GLY A 286 2.87 -14.69 21.68
N ASP A 287 2.90 -15.65 20.76
CA ASP A 287 3.65 -15.51 19.50
C ASP A 287 2.84 -14.99 18.33
N LYS A 288 1.56 -14.65 18.57
CA LYS A 288 0.65 -14.10 17.56
C LYS A 288 0.33 -12.63 17.81
N PHE A 289 -0.27 -11.99 16.82
CA PHE A 289 -0.62 -10.58 16.84
C PHE A 289 -2.12 -10.38 16.67
N ARG A 290 -2.67 -9.37 17.34
CA ARG A 290 -4.10 -9.02 17.27
C ARG A 290 -4.26 -7.65 16.63
N LEU A 291 -4.99 -7.56 15.54
CA LEU A 291 -5.21 -6.34 14.76
C LEU A 291 -6.66 -5.82 14.80
N ASP A 292 -7.57 -6.51 15.51
CA ASP A 292 -8.99 -6.21 15.61
C ASP A 292 -9.36 -5.15 16.68
N GLN A 293 -8.36 -4.55 17.33
CA GLN A 293 -8.52 -3.65 18.48
C GLN A 293 -8.67 -2.19 18.07
N GLY A 294 -9.81 -1.82 17.52
CA GLY A 294 -10.30 -0.44 17.47
C GLY A 294 -9.32 0.67 16.99
N VAL A 295 -8.25 0.30 16.29
CA VAL A 295 -7.25 1.26 15.78
C VAL A 295 -7.85 2.08 14.66
N LYS A 296 -7.66 3.38 14.74
CA LYS A 296 -8.22 4.33 13.76
C LYS A 296 -7.10 5.22 13.19
N PRO A 297 -7.19 5.60 11.94
CA PRO A 297 -8.27 5.23 11.00
C PRO A 297 -8.24 3.76 10.55
N ARG A 298 -7.06 3.11 10.49
CA ARG A 298 -6.91 1.70 10.08
C ARG A 298 -5.79 1.02 10.87
N PRO A 299 -5.85 -0.29 11.15
CA PRO A 299 -4.77 -1.01 11.84
C PRO A 299 -3.62 -1.41 10.89
N VAL A 300 -3.21 -0.52 10.02
CA VAL A 300 -1.96 -0.60 9.25
C VAL A 300 -0.78 -0.09 10.09
N ALA A 301 0.44 -0.38 9.67
CA ALA A 301 1.64 -0.08 10.46
C ALA A 301 1.71 1.38 10.92
N ASP A 302 1.48 2.33 10.00
CA ASP A 302 1.49 3.77 10.29
C ASP A 302 0.51 4.16 11.41
N ASP A 303 -0.75 3.74 11.26
CA ASP A 303 -1.80 4.17 12.17
C ASP A 303 -1.73 3.43 13.50
N LEU A 304 -1.41 2.13 13.47
CA LEU A 304 -1.33 1.33 14.69
C LEU A 304 -0.16 1.76 15.57
N ILE A 305 1.02 1.95 14.98
CA ILE A 305 2.22 2.30 15.74
C ILE A 305 2.13 3.75 16.22
N TYR A 306 1.82 4.68 15.33
CA TYR A 306 1.91 6.10 15.64
C TYR A 306 0.76 6.64 16.48
N ASN A 307 -0.44 6.05 16.39
CA ASN A 307 -1.60 6.53 17.17
C ASN A 307 -1.70 5.90 18.58
N CYS A 308 -0.76 5.04 18.94
CA CYS A 308 -0.73 4.44 20.27
C CYS A 308 -0.27 5.39 21.40
N GLY A 309 0.41 6.48 21.03
CA GLY A 309 0.95 7.47 21.98
C GLY A 309 1.17 8.82 21.34
N ARG A 310 1.94 9.68 22.05
CA ARG A 310 2.32 10.99 21.51
C ARG A 310 3.43 10.83 20.50
N THR A 311 3.09 11.01 19.24
CA THR A 311 4.01 10.84 18.12
C THR A 311 4.34 12.19 17.49
N TYR A 312 5.63 12.45 17.35
CA TYR A 312 6.18 13.54 16.58
C TYR A 312 6.76 13.04 15.28
N ALA A 313 6.91 13.93 14.31
CA ALA A 313 7.46 13.62 13.00
C ALA A 313 8.51 14.66 12.58
N ILE A 314 9.59 14.19 11.97
CA ILE A 314 10.64 15.00 11.38
C ILE A 314 11.35 14.16 10.31
N PRO A 315 11.47 14.62 9.04
CA PRO A 315 12.08 13.85 7.97
C PRO A 315 13.62 13.92 8.03
N LEU A 316 14.22 13.26 9.03
CA LEU A 316 15.68 13.16 9.14
C LEU A 316 16.28 12.21 8.10
N PHE A 317 15.57 11.15 7.77
CA PHE A 317 15.98 10.13 6.83
C PHE A 317 15.01 10.03 5.66
N HIS A 318 15.42 9.32 4.62
CA HIS A 318 14.60 8.99 3.48
C HIS A 318 14.64 7.48 3.19
N TYR A 319 13.99 7.05 2.15
CA TYR A 319 13.98 5.66 1.70
C TYR A 319 14.49 5.58 0.25
N LYS A 320 14.99 4.40 -0.14
CA LYS A 320 15.55 4.12 -1.46
C LYS A 320 14.43 3.72 -2.41
N ILE A 321 14.02 4.64 -3.26
CA ILE A 321 12.93 4.42 -4.23
C ILE A 321 13.30 3.36 -5.27
N GLU A 322 14.57 3.23 -5.61
CA GLU A 322 15.10 2.26 -6.56
C GLU A 322 14.89 0.81 -6.12
N LEU A 323 14.71 0.56 -4.83
CA LEU A 323 14.40 -0.76 -4.31
C LEU A 323 12.92 -1.14 -4.49
N GLY A 324 12.08 -0.20 -4.89
CA GLY A 324 10.65 -0.41 -5.09
C GLY A 324 9.87 -0.60 -3.78
N SER A 325 8.56 -0.78 -3.91
CA SER A 325 7.68 -1.13 -2.78
C SER A 325 7.20 -2.56 -2.91
N SER A 326 7.39 -3.36 -1.87
CA SER A 326 6.88 -4.73 -1.81
C SER A 326 5.39 -4.80 -1.50
N ILE A 327 4.81 -3.74 -0.91
CA ILE A 327 3.41 -3.71 -0.45
C ILE A 327 2.53 -3.01 -1.49
N HIS A 328 2.95 -1.85 -1.96
CA HIS A 328 2.18 -0.97 -2.84
C HIS A 328 3.00 -0.53 -4.07
N PRO A 329 3.25 -1.45 -5.03
CA PRO A 329 4.05 -1.12 -6.22
C PRO A 329 3.46 0.05 -7.03
N ASP A 330 2.12 0.17 -7.06
CA ASP A 330 1.41 1.21 -7.82
C ASP A 330 1.53 2.62 -7.19
N HIS A 331 1.89 2.70 -5.90
CA HIS A 331 2.07 3.98 -5.22
C HIS A 331 3.42 4.65 -5.52
N LEU A 332 4.36 3.91 -6.11
CA LEU A 332 5.73 4.36 -6.33
C LEU A 332 5.80 5.69 -7.10
N GLU A 333 5.14 5.77 -8.25
CA GLU A 333 5.14 6.97 -9.10
C GLU A 333 4.26 8.09 -8.55
N VAL A 334 3.17 7.76 -7.87
CA VAL A 334 2.15 8.73 -7.45
C VAL A 334 2.53 9.42 -6.14
N PHE A 335 3.06 8.67 -5.16
CA PHE A 335 3.30 9.18 -3.81
C PHE A 335 4.78 9.17 -3.42
N HIS A 336 5.49 8.07 -3.71
CA HIS A 336 6.82 7.84 -3.17
C HIS A 336 7.87 8.72 -3.84
N LYS A 337 7.85 8.81 -5.17
CA LYS A 337 8.89 9.53 -5.93
C LYS A 337 8.94 11.02 -5.58
N GLY A 338 7.79 11.69 -5.59
CA GLY A 338 7.73 13.11 -5.26
C GLY A 338 8.16 13.40 -3.82
N SER A 339 7.77 12.55 -2.86
CA SER A 339 8.17 12.70 -1.46
C SER A 339 9.66 12.44 -1.25
N HIS A 340 10.20 11.38 -1.85
CA HIS A 340 11.63 11.05 -1.80
C HIS A 340 12.50 12.17 -2.37
N GLU A 341 12.24 12.60 -3.60
CA GLU A 341 12.97 13.69 -4.24
C GLU A 341 12.83 14.99 -3.46
N GLY A 342 11.63 15.27 -2.94
CA GLY A 342 11.35 16.42 -2.10
C GLY A 342 12.21 16.47 -0.85
N ILE A 343 12.29 15.38 -0.09
CA ILE A 343 13.08 15.29 1.15
C ILE A 343 14.58 15.39 0.85
N LEU A 344 15.07 14.58 -0.08
CA LEU A 344 16.50 14.53 -0.41
C LEU A 344 17.02 15.87 -0.94
N ASN A 345 16.28 16.49 -1.88
CA ASN A 345 16.64 17.79 -2.42
C ASN A 345 16.52 18.90 -1.37
N HIS A 346 15.53 18.82 -0.49
CA HIS A 346 15.38 19.77 0.60
C HIS A 346 16.58 19.77 1.53
N TRP A 347 17.06 18.58 1.94
CA TRP A 347 18.29 18.44 2.73
C TRP A 347 19.52 18.93 1.99
N ARG A 348 19.68 18.57 0.72
CA ARG A 348 20.84 18.90 -0.08
C ARG A 348 20.95 20.40 -0.40
N GLU A 349 19.84 21.01 -0.80
CA GLU A 349 19.85 22.34 -1.40
C GLU A 349 19.46 23.45 -0.41
N LYS A 350 18.54 23.17 0.51
CA LYS A 350 18.02 24.19 1.44
C LYS A 350 18.58 24.03 2.84
N LEU A 351 18.39 22.88 3.45
CA LEU A 351 18.79 22.69 4.84
C LEU A 351 20.30 22.70 5.01
N ALA A 352 21.08 22.15 4.05
CA ALA A 352 22.53 22.21 4.07
C ALA A 352 23.09 23.64 4.12
N GLN A 353 22.33 24.64 3.64
CA GLN A 353 22.75 26.06 3.64
C GLN A 353 22.35 26.80 4.93
N MET A 354 21.47 26.26 5.75
CA MET A 354 21.09 26.88 7.02
C MET A 354 22.32 27.01 7.93
N GLU A 355 22.47 28.12 8.60
CA GLU A 355 23.54 28.32 9.59
C GLU A 355 23.34 27.46 10.82
N ASP A 356 22.13 27.46 11.36
CA ASP A 356 21.69 26.65 12.50
C ASP A 356 20.53 25.74 12.11
N GLN A 357 20.82 24.46 11.97
CA GLN A 357 19.80 23.45 11.69
C GLN A 357 19.06 22.98 12.96
N THR A 358 19.54 23.33 14.14
CA THR A 358 18.89 22.90 15.40
C THR A 358 17.53 23.55 15.61
N VAL A 359 17.24 24.64 14.90
CA VAL A 359 15.91 25.25 14.87
C VAL A 359 14.83 24.31 14.32
N LEU A 360 15.22 23.30 13.53
CA LEU A 360 14.31 22.28 13.01
C LEU A 360 13.73 21.38 14.12
N PHE A 361 14.39 21.32 15.27
CA PHE A 361 13.96 20.49 16.40
C PHE A 361 13.00 21.24 17.34
N ASN A 362 12.84 22.53 17.15
CA ASN A 362 11.87 23.28 17.91
C ASN A 362 10.47 22.83 17.51
N TYR A 363 9.77 22.20 18.46
CA TYR A 363 8.42 21.79 18.25
C TYR A 363 7.53 23.00 18.00
N ASP A 364 6.87 22.99 16.83
CA ASP A 364 5.89 24.03 16.49
C ASP A 364 4.47 23.45 16.61
N PRO A 365 3.75 23.79 17.69
CA PRO A 365 2.38 23.30 17.89
C PRO A 365 1.40 23.85 16.84
N TYR A 366 1.75 24.90 16.13
CA TYR A 366 0.93 25.50 15.08
C TYR A 366 1.30 24.99 13.67
N MET A 367 2.32 24.11 13.57
CA MET A 367 2.76 23.50 12.31
C MET A 367 3.15 24.54 11.25
N GLY A 368 3.85 25.61 11.65
CA GLY A 368 4.19 26.72 10.77
C GLY A 368 2.98 27.55 10.30
N ARG A 369 1.79 27.27 10.83
CA ARG A 369 0.60 28.10 10.58
C ARG A 369 0.45 29.12 11.71
N ILE A 370 0.84 30.34 11.45
CA ILE A 370 0.43 31.45 12.31
C ILE A 370 -1.08 31.61 12.10
N PRO A 371 -1.91 31.49 13.16
CA PRO A 371 -3.34 31.78 13.01
C PRO A 371 -3.52 33.15 12.36
N PRO A 372 -4.47 33.31 11.41
CA PRO A 372 -4.67 34.59 10.70
C PRO A 372 -4.84 35.79 11.63
N GLU A 373 -5.36 35.57 12.85
CA GLU A 373 -5.53 36.58 13.89
C GLU A 373 -4.21 37.08 14.48
N CYS A 374 -3.12 36.36 14.26
CA CYS A 374 -1.78 36.66 14.77
C CYS A 374 -0.84 37.20 13.69
N GLU A 375 -1.24 37.17 12.42
CA GLU A 375 -0.47 37.78 11.36
C GLU A 375 -0.47 39.31 11.52
N GLY A 376 0.67 39.86 11.91
CA GLY A 376 0.87 41.34 12.00
C GLY A 376 0.76 41.93 13.40
N LYS A 377 0.88 41.15 14.47
CA LYS A 377 1.07 41.66 15.84
C LYS A 377 2.50 41.57 16.30
#